data_855fa05fae3d244001b9319f9a4b449d
#
_entry.id   855fa05fae3d244001b9319f9a4b449d
#
_cell.length_a   1.000
_cell.length_b   1.000
_cell.length_c   1.000
_cell.angle_alpha   90.00
_cell.angle_beta   90.00
_cell.angle_gamma   90.00
#
_symmetry.space_group_name_H-M   'P 1'
#
loop_
_entity.id
_entity.type
_entity.pdbx_description
1 polymer ?
#
loop_
_entity_poly.entity_id
_entity_poly.type
_entity_poly.pdbx_seq_one_letter_code
_entity_poly.pdbx_strand_id
1 'polypeptide(L)'
;GPGRSAIGFVPSYSMHPIISDGTQTAWLEASRADDFGLDVEAAVTAIAERSPDVVFLASPNNPSGQSISLDDLRRVLDAAPGVVIVDEAYGEFSSEPSAVHLLAEYPATLVVTRTMSKAFAFAGGRLGYLVADPAVIDALLLVRLPYHLSVVTQAAARAALRHADDTLGSVAVLIAERERVSNALRDMGFHVIPSDANFVLFGEFADAAATWQRYLDAGVLIRDVGIPGFLRATTGLVDENDVLLDVSATLAATELTATTSRL
;
A
#
# COMPACT_ATOMS: atom_id res chain seq x y z
N GLY A 1 8.88 -3.37 -21.14
CA GLY A 1 9.83 -3.08 -22.24
C GLY A 1 9.18 -2.30 -23.36
N PRO A 2 9.93 -1.83 -24.35
CA PRO A 2 9.41 -1.10 -25.51
C PRO A 2 8.26 -1.85 -26.20
N GLY A 3 7.18 -1.14 -26.52
CA GLY A 3 5.99 -1.71 -27.16
C GLY A 3 5.10 -2.54 -26.24
N ARG A 4 5.40 -2.55 -24.92
CA ARG A 4 4.59 -3.18 -23.88
C ARG A 4 3.90 -2.11 -23.05
N SER A 5 2.83 -2.50 -22.36
CA SER A 5 2.07 -1.60 -21.48
C SER A 5 1.80 -2.22 -20.11
N ALA A 6 1.71 -1.35 -19.11
CA ALA A 6 1.30 -1.70 -17.77
C ALA A 6 0.17 -0.78 -17.33
N ILE A 7 -0.80 -1.30 -16.59
CA ILE A 7 -1.89 -0.54 -16.01
C ILE A 7 -1.83 -0.55 -14.48
N GLY A 8 -2.19 0.57 -13.86
CA GLY A 8 -2.41 0.68 -12.42
C GLY A 8 -3.61 1.55 -12.10
N PHE A 9 -4.13 1.44 -10.87
CA PHE A 9 -5.34 2.10 -10.40
C PHE A 9 -4.98 3.15 -9.37
N VAL A 10 -5.06 4.42 -9.75
CA VAL A 10 -4.57 5.56 -8.96
C VAL A 10 -5.69 6.18 -8.09
N PRO A 11 -5.34 6.73 -6.90
CA PRO A 11 -3.99 6.81 -6.33
C PRO A 11 -3.48 5.46 -5.82
N SER A 12 -2.20 5.16 -6.10
CA SER A 12 -1.52 3.94 -5.66
C SER A 12 -0.01 4.19 -5.50
N TYR A 13 0.76 3.13 -5.31
CA TYR A 13 2.19 3.20 -5.05
C TYR A 13 2.94 3.81 -6.24
N SER A 14 3.56 4.97 -6.02
CA SER A 14 4.20 5.80 -7.05
C SER A 14 5.38 5.14 -7.77
N MET A 15 5.93 4.05 -7.24
CA MET A 15 7.02 3.33 -7.91
C MET A 15 6.56 2.49 -9.09
N HIS A 16 5.28 2.10 -9.19
CA HIS A 16 4.79 1.31 -10.33
C HIS A 16 4.95 2.06 -11.66
N PRO A 17 4.48 3.33 -11.82
CA PRO A 17 4.76 4.12 -13.01
C PRO A 17 6.27 4.35 -13.23
N ILE A 18 7.03 4.65 -12.18
CA ILE A 18 8.48 4.90 -12.30
C ILE A 18 9.23 3.66 -12.84
N ILE A 19 8.87 2.46 -12.35
CA ILE A 19 9.46 1.20 -12.83
C ILE A 19 9.06 0.94 -14.29
N SER A 20 7.79 1.22 -14.64
CA SER A 20 7.31 1.08 -16.01
C SER A 20 8.07 2.01 -16.97
N ASP A 21 8.20 3.29 -16.62
CA ASP A 21 8.98 4.25 -17.40
C ASP A 21 10.45 3.86 -17.51
N GLY A 22 11.06 3.43 -16.40
CA GLY A 22 12.46 2.98 -16.36
C GLY A 22 12.75 1.78 -17.26
N THR A 23 11.74 0.98 -17.57
CA THR A 23 11.81 -0.16 -18.51
C THR A 23 11.26 0.16 -19.89
N GLN A 24 10.90 1.42 -20.18
CA GLN A 24 10.26 1.85 -21.43
C GLN A 24 8.93 1.11 -21.68
N THR A 25 8.21 0.75 -20.63
CA THR A 25 6.86 0.18 -20.68
C THR A 25 5.86 1.31 -20.58
N ALA A 26 4.91 1.41 -21.50
CA ALA A 26 3.88 2.44 -21.45
C ALA A 26 3.03 2.28 -20.17
N TRP A 27 2.93 3.36 -19.38
CA TRP A 27 2.09 3.38 -18.19
C TRP A 27 0.68 3.87 -18.53
N LEU A 28 -0.32 3.08 -18.13
CA LEU A 28 -1.74 3.38 -18.28
C LEU A 28 -2.35 3.58 -16.88
N GLU A 29 -3.16 4.62 -16.73
CA GLU A 29 -3.84 4.89 -15.47
C GLU A 29 -5.34 4.66 -15.59
N ALA A 30 -5.92 4.00 -14.57
CA ALA A 30 -7.34 3.97 -14.31
C ALA A 30 -7.58 4.49 -12.88
N SER A 31 -8.76 5.06 -12.64
CA SER A 31 -9.09 5.64 -11.34
C SER A 31 -9.58 4.56 -10.36
N ARG A 32 -9.33 4.77 -9.09
CA ARG A 32 -10.08 4.13 -8.00
C ARG A 32 -11.43 4.85 -7.81
N ALA A 33 -12.31 4.25 -7.03
CA ALA A 33 -13.57 4.89 -6.59
C ALA A 33 -13.29 6.12 -5.69
N ASP A 34 -14.32 6.93 -5.45
CA ASP A 34 -14.20 8.15 -4.64
C ASP A 34 -13.78 7.88 -3.18
N ASP A 35 -14.09 6.69 -2.67
CA ASP A 35 -13.66 6.19 -1.35
C ASP A 35 -12.26 5.56 -1.37
N PHE A 36 -11.54 5.68 -2.48
CA PHE A 36 -10.23 5.07 -2.76
C PHE A 36 -10.23 3.54 -2.87
N GLY A 37 -11.36 2.86 -2.80
CA GLY A 37 -11.51 1.44 -3.07
C GLY A 37 -11.23 1.11 -4.54
N LEU A 38 -10.96 -0.16 -4.83
CA LEU A 38 -10.92 -0.63 -6.21
C LEU A 38 -12.35 -0.86 -6.71
N ASP A 39 -12.80 -0.07 -7.68
CA ASP A 39 -14.01 -0.41 -8.44
C ASP A 39 -13.66 -1.54 -9.42
N VAL A 40 -14.05 -2.75 -9.05
CA VAL A 40 -13.68 -3.97 -9.79
C VAL A 40 -14.32 -4.01 -11.17
N GLU A 41 -15.55 -3.53 -11.32
CA GLU A 41 -16.23 -3.48 -12.63
C GLU A 41 -15.50 -2.52 -13.58
N ALA A 42 -15.17 -1.33 -13.08
CA ALA A 42 -14.40 -0.35 -13.84
C ALA A 42 -12.99 -0.87 -14.16
N ALA A 43 -12.35 -1.59 -13.21
CA ALA A 43 -11.04 -2.18 -13.41
C ALA A 43 -11.04 -3.25 -14.49
N VAL A 44 -11.99 -4.19 -14.46
CA VAL A 44 -12.17 -5.25 -15.46
C VAL A 44 -12.42 -4.62 -16.84
N THR A 45 -13.29 -3.61 -16.92
CA THR A 45 -13.57 -2.89 -18.17
C THR A 45 -12.30 -2.23 -18.73
N ALA A 46 -11.56 -1.50 -17.89
CA ALA A 46 -10.33 -0.84 -18.31
C ALA A 46 -9.25 -1.83 -18.78
N ILE A 47 -9.13 -2.99 -18.15
CA ILE A 47 -8.22 -4.06 -18.56
C ILE A 47 -8.63 -4.64 -19.90
N ALA A 48 -9.91 -4.95 -20.09
CA ALA A 48 -10.42 -5.50 -21.33
C ALA A 48 -10.23 -4.55 -22.54
N GLU A 49 -10.51 -3.25 -22.33
CA GLU A 49 -10.38 -2.23 -23.39
C GLU A 49 -8.93 -1.92 -23.76
N ARG A 50 -8.03 -1.92 -22.76
CA ARG A 50 -6.64 -1.49 -22.96
C ARG A 50 -5.66 -2.63 -23.19
N SER A 51 -6.05 -3.88 -22.88
CA SER A 51 -5.27 -5.11 -23.05
C SER A 51 -3.81 -4.98 -22.58
N PRO A 52 -3.55 -4.60 -21.32
CA PRO A 52 -2.19 -4.38 -20.82
C PRO A 52 -1.41 -5.67 -20.70
N ASP A 53 -0.08 -5.61 -20.92
CA ASP A 53 0.81 -6.76 -20.69
C ASP A 53 1.02 -7.03 -19.19
N VAL A 54 0.90 -5.99 -18.35
CA VAL A 54 1.05 -6.08 -16.90
C VAL A 54 -0.05 -5.28 -16.19
N VAL A 55 -0.66 -5.87 -15.16
CA VAL A 55 -1.57 -5.19 -14.25
C VAL A 55 -0.90 -5.08 -12.88
N PHE A 56 -0.79 -3.88 -12.33
CA PHE A 56 -0.31 -3.65 -10.98
C PHE A 56 -1.47 -3.40 -10.01
N LEU A 57 -1.54 -4.19 -8.94
CA LEU A 57 -2.46 -4.03 -7.83
C LEU A 57 -1.67 -3.98 -6.52
N ALA A 58 -1.92 -2.99 -5.67
CA ALA A 58 -1.42 -2.99 -4.30
C ALA A 58 -2.56 -3.36 -3.34
N SER A 59 -2.34 -4.36 -2.49
CA SER A 59 -3.32 -4.87 -1.52
C SER A 59 -2.62 -5.35 -0.24
N PRO A 60 -2.70 -4.60 0.86
CA PRO A 60 -3.31 -3.27 1.03
C PRO A 60 -2.69 -2.18 0.17
N ASN A 61 -3.54 -1.27 -0.35
CA ASN A 61 -3.08 -0.19 -1.21
C ASN A 61 -2.33 0.90 -0.43
N ASN A 62 -1.33 1.48 -1.02
CA ASN A 62 -0.66 2.68 -0.53
C ASN A 62 -0.94 3.82 -1.53
N PRO A 63 -1.61 4.93 -1.13
CA PRO A 63 -1.71 5.41 0.27
C PRO A 63 -3.06 5.19 0.97
N SER A 64 -4.06 4.55 0.36
CA SER A 64 -5.40 4.46 0.97
C SER A 64 -5.51 3.43 2.10
N GLY A 65 -4.70 2.39 2.08
CA GLY A 65 -4.68 1.34 3.11
C GLY A 65 -5.66 0.19 2.86
N GLN A 66 -6.51 0.27 1.85
CA GLN A 66 -7.58 -0.72 1.61
C GLN A 66 -7.04 -1.97 0.92
N SER A 67 -7.56 -3.13 1.36
CA SER A 67 -7.32 -4.43 0.74
C SER A 67 -8.29 -4.73 -0.39
N ILE A 68 -7.95 -5.71 -1.21
CA ILE A 68 -8.79 -6.27 -2.27
C ILE A 68 -9.14 -7.70 -1.88
N SER A 69 -10.41 -8.08 -1.94
CA SER A 69 -10.85 -9.44 -1.64
C SER A 69 -10.33 -10.45 -2.66
N LEU A 70 -10.21 -11.73 -2.27
CA LEU A 70 -9.81 -12.79 -3.22
C LEU A 70 -10.81 -12.94 -4.38
N ASP A 71 -12.10 -12.71 -4.14
CA ASP A 71 -13.12 -12.79 -5.18
C ASP A 71 -12.97 -11.66 -6.21
N ASP A 72 -12.67 -10.45 -5.75
CA ASP A 72 -12.37 -9.32 -6.63
C ASP A 72 -11.06 -9.51 -7.39
N LEU A 73 -10.04 -10.08 -6.73
CA LEU A 73 -8.79 -10.44 -7.40
C LEU A 73 -9.00 -11.49 -8.50
N ARG A 74 -9.85 -12.51 -8.27
CA ARG A 74 -10.21 -13.48 -9.32
C ARG A 74 -10.79 -12.81 -10.54
N ARG A 75 -11.70 -11.87 -10.37
CA ARG A 75 -12.33 -11.14 -11.47
C ARG A 75 -11.31 -10.35 -12.30
N VAL A 76 -10.34 -9.72 -11.63
CA VAL A 76 -9.24 -9.04 -12.31
C VAL A 76 -8.34 -10.03 -13.04
N LEU A 77 -7.98 -11.15 -12.40
CA LEU A 77 -7.15 -12.20 -12.98
C LEU A 77 -7.80 -12.84 -14.23
N ASP A 78 -9.11 -13.08 -14.18
CA ASP A 78 -9.89 -13.61 -15.32
C ASP A 78 -9.92 -12.65 -16.52
N ALA A 79 -9.89 -11.34 -16.26
CA ALA A 79 -9.91 -10.31 -17.30
C ALA A 79 -8.51 -9.98 -17.85
N ALA A 80 -7.45 -10.30 -17.13
CA ALA A 80 -6.10 -9.88 -17.49
C ALA A 80 -5.51 -10.73 -18.62
N PRO A 81 -5.09 -10.11 -19.75
CA PRO A 81 -4.45 -10.83 -20.85
C PRO A 81 -2.99 -11.17 -20.57
N GLY A 82 -2.37 -10.55 -19.58
CA GLY A 82 -0.96 -10.66 -19.21
C GLY A 82 -0.75 -10.97 -17.74
N VAL A 83 0.36 -10.50 -17.19
CA VAL A 83 0.75 -10.76 -15.80
C VAL A 83 0.05 -9.78 -14.86
N VAL A 84 -0.51 -10.30 -13.76
CA VAL A 84 -1.03 -9.50 -12.65
C VAL A 84 -0.04 -9.57 -11.48
N ILE A 85 0.51 -8.43 -11.11
CA ILE A 85 1.40 -8.29 -9.96
C ILE A 85 0.58 -7.73 -8.80
N VAL A 86 0.38 -8.55 -7.76
CA VAL A 86 -0.24 -8.12 -6.50
C VAL A 86 0.86 -7.77 -5.51
N ASP A 87 1.00 -6.48 -5.22
CA ASP A 87 1.96 -5.97 -4.24
C ASP A 87 1.35 -6.02 -2.83
N GLU A 88 1.75 -7.02 -2.06
CA GLU A 88 1.35 -7.23 -0.67
C GLU A 88 2.42 -6.71 0.32
N ALA A 89 3.00 -5.53 0.05
CA ALA A 89 3.99 -4.94 0.95
C ALA A 89 3.47 -4.72 2.39
N TYR A 90 2.16 -4.69 2.58
CA TYR A 90 1.48 -4.55 3.87
C TYR A 90 0.63 -5.78 4.23
N GLY A 91 0.83 -6.90 3.55
CA GLY A 91 -0.01 -8.09 3.68
C GLY A 91 -0.06 -8.69 5.09
N GLU A 92 0.98 -8.51 5.92
CA GLU A 92 0.99 -8.98 7.31
C GLU A 92 0.06 -8.17 8.23
N PHE A 93 -0.39 -6.97 7.81
CA PHE A 93 -1.33 -6.13 8.54
C PHE A 93 -2.77 -6.31 8.09
N SER A 94 -2.97 -7.00 6.96
CA SER A 94 -4.29 -7.18 6.33
C SER A 94 -5.15 -8.20 7.06
N SER A 95 -6.45 -7.93 7.12
CA SER A 95 -7.47 -8.90 7.51
C SER A 95 -7.86 -9.84 6.36
N GLU A 96 -7.60 -9.44 5.10
CA GLU A 96 -7.87 -10.25 3.92
C GLU A 96 -6.82 -11.34 3.72
N PRO A 97 -7.20 -12.52 3.23
CA PRO A 97 -6.27 -13.56 2.87
C PRO A 97 -5.33 -13.12 1.73
N SER A 98 -4.09 -13.64 1.76
CA SER A 98 -3.11 -13.37 0.70
C SER A 98 -3.54 -13.90 -0.66
N ALA A 99 -3.22 -13.16 -1.72
CA ALA A 99 -3.36 -13.60 -3.11
C ALA A 99 -2.54 -14.86 -3.44
N VAL A 100 -1.57 -15.25 -2.60
CA VAL A 100 -0.83 -16.51 -2.72
C VAL A 100 -1.78 -17.71 -2.79
N HIS A 101 -2.95 -17.65 -2.16
CA HIS A 101 -3.96 -18.71 -2.23
C HIS A 101 -4.52 -18.92 -3.65
N LEU A 102 -4.38 -17.96 -4.55
CA LEU A 102 -4.83 -18.04 -5.94
C LEU A 102 -3.76 -18.56 -6.92
N LEU A 103 -2.52 -18.76 -6.47
CA LEU A 103 -1.42 -19.19 -7.37
C LEU A 103 -1.69 -20.50 -8.10
N ALA A 104 -2.36 -21.46 -7.45
CA ALA A 104 -2.70 -22.73 -8.08
C ALA A 104 -3.79 -22.58 -9.17
N GLU A 105 -4.64 -21.56 -9.06
CA GLU A 105 -5.69 -21.26 -10.04
C GLU A 105 -5.12 -20.44 -11.22
N TYR A 106 -4.12 -19.58 -10.97
CA TYR A 106 -3.54 -18.64 -11.95
C TYR A 106 -2.01 -18.74 -12.09
N PRO A 107 -1.45 -19.93 -12.37
CA PRO A 107 0.00 -20.13 -12.32
C PRO A 107 0.77 -19.32 -13.38
N ALA A 108 0.17 -19.02 -14.54
CA ALA A 108 0.82 -18.27 -15.61
C ALA A 108 0.63 -16.74 -15.50
N THR A 109 -0.30 -16.30 -14.67
CA THR A 109 -0.76 -14.90 -14.63
C THR A 109 -0.37 -14.19 -13.33
N LEU A 110 -0.47 -14.88 -12.18
CA LEU A 110 -0.33 -14.24 -10.87
C LEU A 110 1.12 -14.23 -10.38
N VAL A 111 1.56 -13.05 -9.95
CA VAL A 111 2.79 -12.84 -9.19
C VAL A 111 2.45 -12.06 -7.93
N VAL A 112 2.83 -12.56 -6.76
CA VAL A 112 2.65 -11.85 -5.49
C VAL A 112 3.99 -11.33 -4.99
N THR A 113 4.11 -10.04 -4.74
CA THR A 113 5.34 -9.43 -4.20
C THR A 113 5.18 -9.09 -2.72
N ARG A 114 6.24 -9.29 -1.96
CA ARG A 114 6.32 -9.03 -0.52
C ARG A 114 7.62 -8.34 -0.13
N THR A 115 7.64 -7.73 1.03
CA THR A 115 8.82 -7.06 1.56
C THR A 115 9.02 -7.35 3.06
N MET A 116 10.26 -7.40 3.48
CA MET A 116 10.60 -7.42 4.91
C MET A 116 10.75 -5.99 5.50
N SER A 117 10.53 -4.96 4.69
CA SER A 117 10.73 -3.56 5.09
C SER A 117 9.68 -3.03 6.08
N LYS A 118 8.50 -3.69 6.18
CA LYS A 118 7.35 -3.23 6.97
C LYS A 118 7.18 -4.08 8.23
N ALA A 119 6.45 -5.18 8.16
CA ALA A 119 6.17 -6.04 9.31
C ALA A 119 7.43 -6.51 10.04
N PHE A 120 8.51 -6.80 9.32
CA PHE A 120 9.78 -7.25 9.88
C PHE A 120 10.72 -6.11 10.29
N ALA A 121 10.29 -4.84 10.22
CA ALA A 121 11.11 -3.66 10.54
C ALA A 121 12.50 -3.66 9.86
N PHE A 122 12.63 -4.34 8.71
CA PHE A 122 13.90 -4.59 8.02
C PHE A 122 14.10 -3.69 6.78
N ALA A 123 13.62 -2.43 6.85
CA ALA A 123 13.71 -1.49 5.74
C ALA A 123 15.15 -1.23 5.28
N GLY A 124 16.10 -1.16 6.22
CA GLY A 124 17.52 -0.97 5.93
C GLY A 124 18.19 -2.17 5.25
N GLY A 125 17.64 -3.37 5.36
CA GLY A 125 18.16 -4.59 4.74
C GLY A 125 17.89 -4.69 3.24
N ARG A 126 17.02 -3.85 2.68
CA ARG A 126 16.67 -3.82 1.25
C ARG A 126 16.28 -5.18 0.68
N LEU A 127 15.43 -5.93 1.39
CA LEU A 127 15.00 -7.26 1.00
C LEU A 127 13.49 -7.30 0.73
N GLY A 128 13.15 -7.76 -0.45
CA GLY A 128 11.83 -8.18 -0.85
C GLY A 128 11.90 -9.56 -1.50
N TYR A 129 10.76 -10.17 -1.67
CA TYR A 129 10.62 -11.45 -2.35
C TYR A 129 9.32 -11.51 -3.14
N LEU A 130 9.25 -12.47 -4.02
CA LEU A 130 8.02 -12.75 -4.75
C LEU A 130 7.69 -14.23 -4.69
N VAL A 131 6.42 -14.53 -4.84
CA VAL A 131 5.86 -15.88 -4.92
C VAL A 131 5.12 -15.99 -6.25
N ALA A 132 5.48 -16.97 -7.06
CA ALA A 132 4.90 -17.23 -8.37
C ALA A 132 5.10 -18.68 -8.75
N ASP A 133 4.54 -19.11 -9.88
CA ASP A 133 4.82 -20.41 -10.45
C ASP A 133 6.32 -20.59 -10.76
N PRO A 134 6.89 -21.80 -10.60
CA PRO A 134 8.30 -22.04 -10.89
C PRO A 134 8.76 -21.58 -12.27
N ALA A 135 7.92 -21.70 -13.31
CA ALA A 135 8.28 -21.24 -14.65
C ALA A 135 8.44 -19.73 -14.74
N VAL A 136 7.65 -18.96 -13.97
CA VAL A 136 7.80 -17.51 -13.84
C VAL A 136 9.09 -17.17 -13.11
N ILE A 137 9.39 -17.91 -12.03
CA ILE A 137 10.65 -17.74 -11.28
C ILE A 137 11.87 -17.99 -12.19
N ASP A 138 11.86 -19.07 -12.97
CA ASP A 138 12.94 -19.39 -13.89
C ASP A 138 13.15 -18.29 -14.93
N ALA A 139 12.08 -17.71 -15.47
CA ALA A 139 12.17 -16.58 -16.39
C ALA A 139 12.79 -15.34 -15.73
N LEU A 140 12.42 -15.03 -14.49
CA LEU A 140 12.98 -13.91 -13.72
C LEU A 140 14.46 -14.11 -13.37
N LEU A 141 14.90 -15.35 -13.15
CA LEU A 141 16.30 -15.66 -12.89
C LEU A 141 17.21 -15.34 -14.08
N LEU A 142 16.69 -15.30 -15.31
CA LEU A 142 17.47 -14.93 -16.51
C LEU A 142 17.84 -13.44 -16.54
N VAL A 143 17.02 -12.59 -15.93
CA VAL A 143 17.21 -11.13 -15.95
C VAL A 143 17.66 -10.55 -14.60
N ARG A 144 17.62 -11.35 -13.55
CA ARG A 144 18.03 -10.96 -12.22
C ARG A 144 19.55 -10.72 -12.16
N LEU A 145 19.97 -9.59 -11.57
CA LEU A 145 21.38 -9.34 -11.31
C LEU A 145 21.98 -10.41 -10.40
N PRO A 146 23.17 -10.95 -10.72
CA PRO A 146 23.88 -11.84 -9.81
C PRO A 146 24.32 -11.07 -8.55
N TYR A 147 24.40 -11.78 -7.42
CA TYR A 147 24.91 -11.23 -6.15
C TYR A 147 24.19 -9.97 -5.62
N HIS A 148 22.92 -9.76 -6.01
CA HIS A 148 22.15 -8.56 -5.67
C HIS A 148 21.82 -8.42 -4.17
N LEU A 149 21.93 -9.52 -3.38
CA LEU A 149 21.74 -9.50 -1.93
C LEU A 149 23.05 -9.85 -1.22
N SER A 150 23.44 -8.99 -0.25
CA SER A 150 24.62 -9.25 0.57
C SER A 150 24.44 -10.46 1.49
N VAL A 151 25.54 -11.11 1.86
CA VAL A 151 25.52 -12.22 2.85
C VAL A 151 24.97 -11.73 4.20
N VAL A 152 25.28 -10.51 4.60
CA VAL A 152 24.79 -9.90 5.85
C VAL A 152 23.29 -9.74 5.81
N THR A 153 22.73 -9.19 4.72
CA THR A 153 21.28 -9.06 4.51
C THR A 153 20.59 -10.43 4.61
N GLN A 154 21.14 -11.44 3.94
CA GLN A 154 20.57 -12.79 3.96
C GLN A 154 20.61 -13.41 5.36
N ALA A 155 21.72 -13.25 6.07
CA ALA A 155 21.88 -13.77 7.44
C ALA A 155 20.89 -13.11 8.40
N ALA A 156 20.75 -11.78 8.33
CA ALA A 156 19.82 -11.01 9.15
C ALA A 156 18.35 -11.37 8.83
N ALA A 157 17.98 -11.49 7.56
CA ALA A 157 16.64 -11.90 7.15
C ALA A 157 16.29 -13.33 7.66
N ARG A 158 17.24 -14.26 7.55
CA ARG A 158 17.06 -15.62 8.10
C ARG A 158 16.91 -15.62 9.62
N ALA A 159 17.59 -14.70 10.31
CA ALA A 159 17.42 -14.52 11.75
C ALA A 159 16.02 -13.96 12.06
N ALA A 160 15.58 -12.92 11.37
CA ALA A 160 14.24 -12.36 11.53
C ALA A 160 13.12 -13.38 11.30
N LEU A 161 13.26 -14.25 10.28
CA LEU A 161 12.29 -15.32 10.03
C LEU A 161 12.25 -16.39 11.13
N ARG A 162 13.38 -16.67 11.79
CA ARG A 162 13.39 -17.57 12.95
C ARG A 162 12.66 -17.00 14.18
N HIS A 163 12.50 -15.69 14.24
CA HIS A 163 11.79 -14.95 15.27
C HIS A 163 10.50 -14.32 14.73
N ALA A 164 9.88 -14.96 13.73
CA ALA A 164 8.68 -14.42 13.07
C ALA A 164 7.52 -14.25 14.06
N ASP A 165 7.36 -15.13 15.03
CA ASP A 165 6.30 -15.06 16.04
C ASP A 165 6.38 -13.77 16.87
N ASP A 166 7.58 -13.37 17.28
CA ASP A 166 7.81 -12.11 18.00
C ASP A 166 7.44 -10.90 17.12
N THR A 167 7.84 -10.94 15.84
CA THR A 167 7.53 -9.91 14.85
C THR A 167 6.04 -9.79 14.58
N LEU A 168 5.35 -10.91 14.40
CA LEU A 168 3.89 -10.94 14.18
C LEU A 168 3.12 -10.51 15.43
N GLY A 169 3.65 -10.78 16.64
CA GLY A 169 3.12 -10.20 17.87
C GLY A 169 3.16 -8.67 17.86
N SER A 170 4.24 -8.06 17.37
CA SER A 170 4.35 -6.61 17.20
C SER A 170 3.38 -6.07 16.13
N VAL A 171 3.15 -6.81 15.05
CA VAL A 171 2.15 -6.45 14.02
C VAL A 171 0.75 -6.37 14.64
N ALA A 172 0.38 -7.32 15.50
CA ALA A 172 -0.93 -7.30 16.18
C ALA A 172 -1.11 -6.04 17.03
N VAL A 173 -0.06 -5.60 17.73
CA VAL A 173 -0.08 -4.33 18.49
C VAL A 173 -0.30 -3.13 17.56
N LEU A 174 0.42 -3.08 16.43
CA LEU A 174 0.26 -1.97 15.47
C LEU A 174 -1.12 -1.97 14.81
N ILE A 175 -1.73 -3.13 14.59
CA ILE A 175 -3.12 -3.23 14.11
C ILE A 175 -4.09 -2.64 15.15
N ALA A 176 -3.95 -3.00 16.42
CA ALA A 176 -4.78 -2.47 17.50
C ALA A 176 -4.62 -0.94 17.64
N GLU A 177 -3.40 -0.44 17.54
CA GLU A 177 -3.11 0.98 17.56
C GLU A 177 -3.66 1.71 16.32
N ARG A 178 -3.61 1.11 15.14
CA ARG A 178 -4.26 1.66 13.94
C ARG A 178 -5.74 1.88 14.16
N GLU A 179 -6.44 0.90 14.71
CA GLU A 179 -7.87 1.02 15.02
C GLU A 179 -8.14 2.11 16.07
N ARG A 180 -7.31 2.19 17.11
CA ARG A 180 -7.40 3.23 18.13
C ARG A 180 -7.23 4.63 17.52
N VAL A 181 -6.19 4.83 16.72
CA VAL A 181 -5.90 6.09 16.03
C VAL A 181 -7.03 6.45 15.07
N SER A 182 -7.48 5.49 14.26
CA SER A 182 -8.57 5.71 13.31
C SER A 182 -9.86 6.15 13.99
N ASN A 183 -10.23 5.52 15.10
CA ASN A 183 -11.43 5.87 15.86
C ASN A 183 -11.30 7.25 16.49
N ALA A 184 -10.16 7.53 17.14
CA ALA A 184 -9.93 8.85 17.76
C ALA A 184 -9.95 9.99 16.73
N LEU A 185 -9.39 9.81 15.53
CA LEU A 185 -9.45 10.81 14.47
C LEU A 185 -10.89 11.00 13.96
N ARG A 186 -11.69 9.94 13.84
CA ARG A 186 -13.12 10.04 13.48
C ARG A 186 -13.91 10.77 14.55
N ASP A 187 -13.66 10.49 15.82
CA ASP A 187 -14.31 11.17 16.95
C ASP A 187 -13.97 12.66 17.01
N MET A 188 -12.80 13.07 16.52
CA MET A 188 -12.42 14.47 16.32
C MET A 188 -13.07 15.10 15.09
N GLY A 189 -13.78 14.34 14.25
CA GLY A 189 -14.50 14.80 13.07
C GLY A 189 -13.70 14.73 11.75
N PHE A 190 -12.53 14.09 11.72
CA PHE A 190 -11.80 13.87 10.47
C PHE A 190 -12.41 12.71 9.67
N HIS A 191 -12.43 12.84 8.35
CA HIS A 191 -12.70 11.71 7.48
C HIS A 191 -11.50 10.77 7.48
N VAL A 192 -11.70 9.52 7.87
CA VAL A 192 -10.65 8.49 7.96
C VAL A 192 -11.01 7.32 7.05
N ILE A 193 -10.16 7.06 6.08
CA ILE A 193 -10.34 5.94 5.15
C ILE A 193 -10.04 4.62 5.90
N PRO A 194 -10.89 3.58 5.78
CA PRO A 194 -10.61 2.26 6.33
C PRO A 194 -9.26 1.73 5.85
N SER A 195 -8.47 1.16 6.75
CA SER A 195 -7.11 0.71 6.42
C SER A 195 -6.82 -0.68 6.96
N ASP A 196 -6.21 -1.50 6.13
CA ASP A 196 -5.59 -2.80 6.44
C ASP A 196 -4.06 -2.73 6.39
N ALA A 197 -3.48 -1.53 6.31
CA ALA A 197 -2.03 -1.30 6.33
C ALA A 197 -1.54 -0.90 7.73
N ASN A 198 -0.28 -0.50 7.86
CA ASN A 198 0.26 0.07 9.10
C ASN A 198 0.19 1.61 9.14
N PHE A 199 -0.78 2.19 8.46
CA PHE A 199 -0.99 3.64 8.40
C PHE A 199 -2.48 3.93 8.20
N VAL A 200 -2.86 5.18 8.41
CA VAL A 200 -4.18 5.73 8.13
C VAL A 200 -4.08 6.87 7.13
N LEU A 201 -5.00 6.91 6.17
CA LEU A 201 -5.24 8.06 5.30
C LEU A 201 -6.43 8.81 5.87
N PHE A 202 -6.26 10.10 6.19
CA PHE A 202 -7.29 10.90 6.83
C PHE A 202 -7.26 12.34 6.32
N GLY A 203 -8.38 13.04 6.44
CA GLY A 203 -8.42 14.40 5.93
C GLY A 203 -9.79 15.02 5.79
N GLU A 204 -10.00 15.54 4.59
CA GLU A 204 -10.87 16.60 4.13
C GLU A 204 -10.38 17.98 4.61
N PHE A 205 -9.04 18.13 4.68
CA PHE A 205 -8.41 19.41 4.97
C PHE A 205 -8.62 20.40 3.81
N ALA A 206 -8.93 21.66 4.15
CA ALA A 206 -9.04 22.73 3.15
C ALA A 206 -7.69 23.02 2.47
N ASP A 207 -6.59 22.85 3.19
CA ASP A 207 -5.21 22.95 2.72
C ASP A 207 -4.35 21.89 3.41
N ALA A 208 -4.20 20.75 2.76
CA ALA A 208 -3.42 19.62 3.31
C ALA A 208 -1.94 19.99 3.48
N ALA A 209 -1.36 20.79 2.59
CA ALA A 209 0.04 21.18 2.68
C ALA A 209 0.30 22.10 3.89
N ALA A 210 -0.56 23.08 4.10
CA ALA A 210 -0.49 23.93 5.29
C ALA A 210 -0.72 23.12 6.58
N THR A 211 -1.66 22.17 6.58
CA THR A 211 -1.91 21.31 7.72
C THR A 211 -0.73 20.38 7.98
N TRP A 212 -0.12 19.80 6.95
CA TRP A 212 1.11 19.03 7.07
C TRP A 212 2.23 19.83 7.74
N GLN A 213 2.41 21.10 7.33
CA GLN A 213 3.42 21.97 7.96
C GLN A 213 3.15 22.20 9.44
N ARG A 214 1.87 22.34 9.84
CA ARG A 214 1.49 22.50 11.25
C ARG A 214 1.80 21.25 12.09
N TYR A 215 1.61 20.03 11.53
CA TYR A 215 2.07 18.80 12.17
C TYR A 215 3.59 18.81 12.35
N LEU A 216 4.33 19.18 11.30
CA LEU A 216 5.79 19.25 11.35
C LEU A 216 6.29 20.25 12.38
N ASP A 217 5.69 21.44 12.44
CA ASP A 217 6.02 22.48 13.42
C ASP A 217 5.75 22.05 14.87
N ALA A 218 4.76 21.17 15.06
CA ALA A 218 4.46 20.52 16.34
C ALA A 218 5.34 19.30 16.64
N GLY A 219 6.32 18.96 15.77
CA GLY A 219 7.24 17.85 15.94
C GLY A 219 6.70 16.51 15.48
N VAL A 220 5.57 16.47 14.77
CA VAL A 220 4.94 15.24 14.25
C VAL A 220 5.16 15.13 12.74
N LEU A 221 5.98 14.16 12.32
CA LEU A 221 6.27 13.93 10.91
C LEU A 221 5.29 12.90 10.31
N ILE A 222 4.29 13.39 9.59
CA ILE A 222 3.39 12.59 8.76
C ILE A 222 3.67 12.81 7.28
N ARG A 223 2.92 12.20 6.40
CA ARG A 223 3.18 12.26 4.95
C ARG A 223 2.07 13.03 4.22
N ASP A 224 2.46 14.05 3.47
CA ASP A 224 1.66 14.52 2.33
C ASP A 224 1.88 13.53 1.18
N VAL A 225 0.80 12.94 0.69
CA VAL A 225 0.80 11.91 -0.35
C VAL A 225 0.32 12.44 -1.71
N GLY A 226 0.10 13.75 -1.81
CA GLY A 226 -0.36 14.43 -3.03
C GLY A 226 -1.83 14.17 -3.36
N ILE A 227 -2.63 13.65 -2.43
CA ILE A 227 -4.08 13.54 -2.57
C ILE A 227 -4.70 14.82 -1.99
N PRO A 228 -5.45 15.59 -2.79
CA PRO A 228 -6.05 16.83 -2.31
C PRO A 228 -6.88 16.60 -1.03
N GLY A 229 -6.60 17.37 -0.01
CA GLY A 229 -7.29 17.31 1.26
C GLY A 229 -6.92 16.16 2.20
N PHE A 230 -5.99 15.26 1.83
CA PHE A 230 -5.64 14.11 2.65
C PHE A 230 -4.17 14.05 3.03
N LEU A 231 -3.92 13.54 4.25
CA LEU A 231 -2.58 13.23 4.78
C LEU A 231 -2.54 11.78 5.23
N ARG A 232 -1.35 11.18 5.26
CA ARG A 232 -1.15 9.80 5.72
C ARG A 232 -0.26 9.75 6.94
N ALA A 233 -0.76 9.20 8.04
CA ALA A 233 0.01 8.93 9.25
C ALA A 233 0.34 7.44 9.36
N THR A 234 1.60 7.09 9.56
CA THR A 234 2.01 5.73 9.91
C THR A 234 1.73 5.49 11.37
N THR A 235 1.12 4.36 11.70
CA THR A 235 0.87 3.94 13.08
C THR A 235 2.19 3.55 13.74
N GLY A 236 2.50 4.20 14.85
CA GLY A 236 3.67 3.97 15.67
C GLY A 236 3.33 3.22 16.97
N LEU A 237 4.20 3.37 17.96
CA LEU A 237 3.95 2.92 19.33
C LEU A 237 2.91 3.80 20.01
N VAL A 238 2.39 3.35 21.15
CA VAL A 238 1.34 4.06 21.91
C VAL A 238 1.71 5.51 22.14
N ASP A 239 2.90 5.77 22.70
CA ASP A 239 3.35 7.14 23.03
C ASP A 239 3.50 8.02 21.78
N GLU A 240 3.94 7.47 20.65
CA GLU A 240 4.05 8.18 19.38
C GLU A 240 2.67 8.54 18.83
N ASN A 241 1.73 7.60 18.92
CA ASN A 241 0.35 7.81 18.49
C ASN A 241 -0.38 8.81 19.39
N ASP A 242 -0.10 8.82 20.69
CA ASP A 242 -0.67 9.81 21.62
C ASP A 242 -0.25 11.23 21.24
N VAL A 243 1.02 11.46 20.90
CA VAL A 243 1.49 12.76 20.39
C VAL A 243 0.80 13.14 19.08
N LEU A 244 0.63 12.20 18.16
CA LEU A 244 -0.12 12.44 16.93
C LEU A 244 -1.56 12.88 17.22
N LEU A 245 -2.24 12.19 18.14
CA LEU A 245 -3.63 12.48 18.50
C LEU A 245 -3.79 13.81 19.23
N ASP A 246 -2.88 14.18 20.13
CA ASP A 246 -2.87 15.47 20.83
C ASP A 246 -2.73 16.64 19.85
N VAL A 247 -1.83 16.53 18.88
CA VAL A 247 -1.69 17.52 17.80
C VAL A 247 -2.94 17.56 16.94
N SER A 248 -3.49 16.40 16.58
CA SER A 248 -4.72 16.30 15.78
C SER A 248 -5.90 16.97 16.47
N ALA A 249 -6.08 16.80 17.78
CA ALA A 249 -7.14 17.43 18.55
C ALA A 249 -7.02 18.98 18.55
N THR A 250 -5.79 19.49 18.65
CA THR A 250 -5.50 20.94 18.55
C THR A 250 -5.85 21.48 17.16
N LEU A 251 -5.54 20.73 16.11
CA LEU A 251 -5.82 21.11 14.72
C LEU A 251 -7.31 21.01 14.39
N ALA A 252 -8.01 19.99 14.85
CA ALA A 252 -9.45 19.82 14.64
C ALA A 252 -10.25 21.03 15.10
N ALA A 253 -9.91 21.59 16.26
CA ALA A 253 -10.55 22.79 16.80
C ALA A 253 -10.43 24.01 15.88
N THR A 254 -9.44 24.06 15.00
CA THR A 254 -9.20 25.17 14.07
C THR A 254 -9.64 24.91 12.64
N GLU A 255 -9.49 23.69 12.16
CA GLU A 255 -9.82 23.30 10.77
C GLU A 255 -11.33 23.10 10.57
N LEU A 256 -12.02 22.44 11.50
CA LEU A 256 -13.46 22.16 11.40
C LEU A 256 -14.32 23.42 11.58
N THR A 257 -13.85 24.39 12.36
CA THR A 257 -14.53 25.70 12.50
C THR A 257 -14.45 26.56 11.24
N ALA A 258 -13.40 26.40 10.42
CA ALA A 258 -13.24 27.12 9.17
C ALA A 258 -14.22 26.64 8.05
N THR A 259 -14.62 25.37 8.10
CA THR A 259 -15.58 24.78 7.15
C THR A 259 -17.00 25.25 7.45
N THR A 260 -17.38 25.39 8.73
CA THR A 260 -18.73 25.83 9.15
C THR A 260 -18.99 27.31 8.86
N SER A 261 -17.95 28.14 8.70
CA SER A 261 -18.09 29.57 8.42
C SER A 261 -18.16 29.91 6.92
N ARG A 262 -18.11 28.91 6.02
CA ARG A 262 -18.22 29.07 4.56
C ARG A 262 -19.55 28.59 3.97
N LEU A 263 -20.48 28.12 4.79
CA LEU A 263 -21.87 27.82 4.48
C LEU A 263 -22.79 28.97 4.95
#